data_091fe15a98534fba3b795eb5fb02c85c
#
_entry.id   091fe15a98534fba3b795eb5fb02c85c
#
_cell.length_a   1.000
_cell.length_b   1.000
_cell.length_c   1.000
_cell.angle_alpha   90.00
_cell.angle_beta   90.00
_cell.angle_gamma   90.00
#
_symmetry.space_group_name_H-M   'P 1'
#
loop_
_entity.id
_entity.type
_entity.pdbx_description
1 polymer ?
#
loop_
_entity_poly.entity_id
_entity_poly.type
_entity_poly.pdbx_seq_one_letter_code
_entity_poly.pdbx_strand_id
1 'polypeptide(L)'
;MAPIARNWVYPNSLRALPLHEAHIYPPGTPHAVSSSLPTWQSVIDLATADRTELDAIEYSYPRFFFCQPIRSLVKRVSQRLRFDSHDLDCYIFPSSDDTDDYAAQLQAINIEAHHVRFCSPVPGPATSTLYLAFSALLVPPGSRRLVRDIWVNLGTGITTRHTEYCLGYFDELISTSPLSRYNTVAERTPSHDPYLAEWIQRGASDLAGLKTFIARLATSEKPGKKPVEAKDVFIFPNGMNAIYNASEAIAINNPNKSVVTFGWIYPETITNLRRGQWEHVIPFKLGREEDLDQLTHMLNPNEKHIFAIFCELPSNIKLTSPNLQRLRSLAKDHGLVIVCDETVGNFVNIDLLPYVDIITTSLTKMFSGAANVTGGSVIVNPNSPHYEKLYDAISSRYETVSCFPEDISVLRENSINMVDRVQKADANALRVMSVFINHPAVARVNHPSRDEEFFENYERHRRPNGGYGNVFSVVFRNRGSAEHFYDNLDICKGSSFGTNFTLAIPFVQLAAYNVQESFEKYGVPKHIIRISVGLEDPREICAKMREALREVDSFEVGPGSEF
;
A
#
# COMPACT_ATOMS: atom_id res chain seq x y z
N MET A 1 -3.82 -21.49 25.92
CA MET A 1 -3.83 -20.20 26.68
C MET A 1 -4.88 -19.32 26.03
N ALA A 2 -5.79 -18.73 26.79
CA ALA A 2 -6.75 -17.78 26.26
C ALA A 2 -5.99 -16.61 25.59
N PRO A 3 -6.43 -16.10 24.43
CA PRO A 3 -5.79 -14.96 23.82
C PRO A 3 -5.91 -13.80 24.82
N ILE A 4 -4.76 -13.33 25.28
CA ILE A 4 -4.69 -12.07 26.03
C ILE A 4 -5.21 -11.02 25.05
N ALA A 5 -6.41 -10.51 25.30
CA ALA A 5 -6.86 -9.30 24.65
C ALA A 5 -5.80 -8.24 24.94
N ARG A 6 -4.87 -8.02 24.01
CA ARG A 6 -3.92 -6.92 24.12
C ARG A 6 -4.78 -5.67 24.10
N ASN A 7 -5.07 -5.13 25.27
CA ASN A 7 -5.54 -3.76 25.37
C ASN A 7 -4.52 -2.93 24.62
N TRP A 8 -4.87 -2.47 23.43
CA TRP A 8 -4.06 -1.56 22.65
C TRP A 8 -3.90 -0.31 23.49
N VAL A 9 -2.82 -0.29 24.25
CA VAL A 9 -2.42 0.90 25.04
C VAL A 9 -1.85 1.86 23.99
N TYR A 10 -2.66 2.87 23.63
CA TYR A 10 -2.20 3.96 22.76
C TYR A 10 -1.01 4.66 23.43
N PRO A 11 -0.08 5.26 22.67
CA PRO A 11 0.96 6.07 23.27
C PRO A 11 0.31 7.04 24.26
N ASN A 12 0.76 6.99 25.50
CA ASN A 12 0.25 7.90 26.55
C ASN A 12 0.61 9.36 26.28
N SER A 13 1.43 9.62 25.26
CA SER A 13 1.78 10.96 24.80
C SER A 13 1.96 10.97 23.28
N LEU A 14 1.11 11.69 22.59
CA LEU A 14 1.28 12.08 21.20
C LEU A 14 2.51 13.00 21.10
N ARG A 15 3.55 12.62 20.36
CA ARG A 15 4.78 13.43 20.19
C ARG A 15 5.52 13.09 18.89
N ALA A 16 6.35 14.02 18.44
CA ALA A 16 7.33 13.76 17.40
C ALA A 16 8.42 12.82 17.93
N LEU A 17 8.87 11.88 17.09
CA LEU A 17 9.97 10.97 17.40
C LEU A 17 11.26 11.47 16.74
N PRO A 18 12.43 11.07 17.25
CA PRO A 18 13.71 11.31 16.58
C PRO A 18 13.74 10.80 15.15
N LEU A 19 14.62 11.37 14.33
CA LEU A 19 14.80 10.99 12.93
C LEU A 19 15.05 9.47 12.81
N HIS A 20 14.33 8.84 11.87
CA HIS A 20 14.38 7.42 11.52
C HIS A 20 13.91 6.45 12.63
N GLU A 21 13.52 6.94 13.79
CA GLU A 21 12.92 6.07 14.80
C GLU A 21 11.61 5.47 14.25
N ALA A 22 11.46 4.16 14.44
CA ALA A 22 10.30 3.43 13.93
C ALA A 22 9.03 3.79 14.69
N HIS A 23 7.96 4.07 13.95
CA HIS A 23 6.62 4.25 14.53
C HIS A 23 6.02 2.88 14.88
N ILE A 24 6.37 2.39 16.05
CA ILE A 24 5.89 1.11 16.56
C ILE A 24 5.28 1.32 17.92
N TYR A 25 4.22 0.59 18.19
CA TYR A 25 3.66 0.57 19.52
C TYR A 25 3.33 -0.86 19.96
N PRO A 26 3.75 -1.29 21.12
CA PRO A 26 4.66 -0.60 22.06
C PRO A 26 6.09 -0.46 21.49
N PRO A 27 6.89 0.50 22.00
CA PRO A 27 8.29 0.67 21.57
C PRO A 27 9.07 -0.64 21.64
N GLY A 28 9.92 -0.88 20.64
CA GLY A 28 10.68 -2.12 20.51
C GLY A 28 9.94 -3.27 19.83
N THR A 29 8.70 -3.08 19.36
CA THR A 29 8.03 -4.06 18.51
C THR A 29 8.69 -4.04 17.13
N PRO A 30 9.15 -5.19 16.58
CA PRO A 30 9.76 -5.25 15.26
C PRO A 30 8.73 -5.04 14.13
N HIS A 31 9.22 -4.90 12.89
CA HIS A 31 8.42 -4.86 11.64
C HIS A 31 7.63 -3.58 11.40
N ALA A 32 8.07 -2.43 11.89
CA ALA A 32 7.40 -1.16 11.59
C ALA A 32 7.31 -0.90 10.08
N VAL A 33 6.16 -0.37 9.67
CA VAL A 33 5.91 0.07 8.28
C VAL A 33 5.91 1.59 8.15
N SER A 34 6.47 2.29 9.12
CA SER A 34 6.64 3.74 9.11
C SER A 34 7.79 4.12 10.05
N SER A 35 8.55 5.14 9.68
CA SER A 35 9.63 5.71 10.48
C SER A 35 9.53 7.24 10.50
N SER A 36 10.11 7.84 11.53
CA SER A 36 10.00 9.28 11.80
C SER A 36 10.81 10.12 10.82
N LEU A 37 10.16 11.17 10.31
CA LEU A 37 10.71 12.24 9.48
C LEU A 37 10.33 13.57 10.13
N PRO A 38 11.03 14.00 11.18
CA PRO A 38 10.55 15.04 12.09
C PRO A 38 10.57 16.45 11.49
N THR A 39 11.29 16.70 10.40
CA THR A 39 11.38 18.02 9.75
C THR A 39 11.07 17.93 8.27
N TRP A 40 10.67 19.06 7.68
CA TRP A 40 10.46 19.18 6.24
C TRP A 40 11.70 18.76 5.45
N GLN A 41 12.88 19.21 5.91
CA GLN A 41 14.14 18.86 5.27
C GLN A 41 14.40 17.35 5.32
N SER A 42 14.13 16.69 6.45
CA SER A 42 14.30 15.23 6.57
C SER A 42 13.42 14.42 5.60
N VAL A 43 12.27 14.98 5.20
CA VAL A 43 11.41 14.37 4.17
C VAL A 43 12.05 14.51 2.78
N ILE A 44 12.62 15.67 2.48
CA ILE A 44 13.34 15.91 1.20
C ILE A 44 14.59 15.04 1.14
N ASP A 45 15.36 14.99 2.21
CA ASP A 45 16.58 14.19 2.31
C ASP A 45 16.29 12.71 2.02
N LEU A 46 15.21 12.17 2.63
CA LEU A 46 14.77 10.80 2.35
C LEU A 46 14.32 10.60 0.89
N ALA A 47 13.60 11.57 0.31
CA ALA A 47 13.11 11.47 -1.06
C ALA A 47 14.24 11.53 -2.10
N THR A 48 15.37 12.16 -1.75
CA THR A 48 16.57 12.32 -2.59
C THR A 48 17.73 11.44 -2.16
N ALA A 49 17.57 10.68 -1.07
CA ALA A 49 18.62 9.89 -0.43
C ALA A 49 19.30 8.89 -1.36
N ASP A 50 20.58 8.74 -1.18
CA ASP A 50 21.36 7.65 -1.76
C ASP A 50 21.23 6.36 -0.91
N ARG A 51 21.95 5.31 -1.30
CA ARG A 51 21.91 4.02 -0.62
C ARG A 51 22.40 4.09 0.82
N THR A 52 23.45 4.85 1.06
CA THR A 52 24.15 4.89 2.36
C THR A 52 23.23 5.49 3.43
N GLU A 53 22.48 6.54 3.06
CA GLU A 53 21.50 7.17 3.95
C GLU A 53 20.30 6.25 4.21
N LEU A 54 19.81 5.54 3.18
CA LEU A 54 18.73 4.58 3.32
C LEU A 54 19.12 3.38 4.21
N ASP A 55 20.39 2.99 4.21
CA ASP A 55 20.89 1.89 5.03
C ASP A 55 20.96 2.23 6.54
N ALA A 56 20.84 3.50 6.92
CA ALA A 56 20.71 3.91 8.32
C ALA A 56 19.31 3.61 8.90
N ILE A 57 18.31 3.39 8.05
CA ILE A 57 16.93 3.10 8.48
C ILE A 57 16.80 1.61 8.79
N GLU A 58 16.51 1.29 10.05
CA GLU A 58 16.36 -0.11 10.49
C GLU A 58 15.06 -0.71 9.99
N TYR A 59 13.93 -0.05 10.23
CA TYR A 59 12.60 -0.44 9.79
C TYR A 59 11.86 0.77 9.23
N SER A 60 11.22 0.60 8.08
CA SER A 60 10.30 1.54 7.46
C SER A 60 9.37 0.77 6.53
N TYR A 61 8.68 1.43 5.61
CA TYR A 61 7.77 0.76 4.68
C TYR A 61 8.55 -0.22 3.79
N PRO A 62 8.42 -1.54 3.99
CA PRO A 62 9.36 -2.53 3.42
C PRO A 62 9.35 -2.58 1.89
N ARG A 63 8.29 -2.08 1.25
CA ARG A 63 8.21 -1.96 -0.21
C ARG A 63 9.17 -0.89 -0.76
N PHE A 64 9.48 0.14 0.01
CA PHE A 64 10.39 1.22 -0.43
C PHE A 64 11.83 1.03 0.04
N PHE A 65 12.02 0.31 1.14
CA PHE A 65 13.31 0.17 1.80
C PHE A 65 13.65 -1.29 2.05
N PHE A 66 14.91 -1.63 1.89
CA PHE A 66 15.41 -2.90 2.39
C PHE A 66 15.65 -2.78 3.90
N CYS A 67 14.64 -3.15 4.68
CA CYS A 67 14.75 -3.20 6.13
C CYS A 67 15.92 -4.07 6.57
N GLN A 68 16.40 -3.83 7.79
CA GLN A 68 17.59 -4.50 8.33
C GLN A 68 17.59 -6.04 8.15
N PRO A 69 16.49 -6.79 8.37
CA PRO A 69 16.48 -8.23 8.10
C PRO A 69 16.75 -8.57 6.63
N ILE A 70 16.17 -7.82 5.68
CA ILE A 70 16.36 -8.04 4.23
C ILE A 70 17.83 -7.81 3.85
N ARG A 71 18.45 -6.73 4.33
CA ARG A 71 19.89 -6.46 4.12
C ARG A 71 20.76 -7.57 4.70
N SER A 72 20.41 -8.09 5.88
CA SER A 72 21.10 -9.20 6.52
C SER A 72 21.00 -10.48 5.68
N LEU A 73 19.83 -10.78 5.12
CA LEU A 73 19.66 -11.94 4.24
C LEU A 73 20.44 -11.77 2.94
N VAL A 74 20.39 -10.61 2.30
CA VAL A 74 21.20 -10.29 1.11
C VAL A 74 22.68 -10.50 1.39
N LYS A 75 23.20 -10.03 2.54
CA LYS A 75 24.59 -10.25 2.95
C LYS A 75 24.91 -11.74 3.11
N ARG A 76 24.03 -12.54 3.72
CA ARG A 76 24.21 -14.00 3.86
C ARG A 76 24.23 -14.68 2.49
N VAL A 77 23.33 -14.28 1.57
CA VAL A 77 23.29 -14.79 0.18
C VAL A 77 24.59 -14.47 -0.54
N SER A 78 25.08 -13.22 -0.50
CA SER A 78 26.33 -12.83 -1.17
C SER A 78 27.54 -13.59 -0.65
N GLN A 79 27.63 -13.81 0.65
CA GLN A 79 28.70 -14.60 1.28
C GLN A 79 28.69 -16.05 0.80
N ARG A 80 27.50 -16.70 0.78
CA ARG A 80 27.35 -18.09 0.36
C ARG A 80 27.63 -18.29 -1.12
N LEU A 81 27.11 -17.40 -1.96
CA LEU A 81 27.30 -17.48 -3.42
C LEU A 81 28.63 -16.85 -3.89
N ARG A 82 29.40 -16.23 -3.00
CA ARG A 82 30.74 -15.66 -3.22
C ARG A 82 30.76 -14.59 -4.31
N PHE A 83 29.83 -13.64 -4.23
CA PHE A 83 29.87 -12.43 -5.06
C PHE A 83 29.97 -11.18 -4.19
N ASP A 84 30.53 -10.11 -4.77
CA ASP A 84 30.64 -8.80 -4.14
C ASP A 84 29.48 -7.88 -4.60
N SER A 85 29.12 -6.92 -3.76
CA SER A 85 28.12 -5.89 -4.10
C SER A 85 28.58 -4.92 -5.19
N HIS A 86 29.86 -4.92 -5.54
CA HIS A 86 30.40 -4.21 -6.71
C HIS A 86 30.16 -4.99 -8.01
N ASP A 87 30.02 -6.32 -7.91
CA ASP A 87 29.80 -7.20 -9.06
C ASP A 87 28.33 -7.40 -9.36
N LEU A 88 27.51 -7.64 -8.33
CA LEU A 88 26.08 -7.95 -8.46
C LEU A 88 25.25 -7.31 -7.34
N ASP A 89 24.10 -6.77 -7.69
CA ASP A 89 23.01 -6.47 -6.75
C ASP A 89 22.14 -7.71 -6.57
N CYS A 90 21.61 -7.90 -5.36
CA CYS A 90 20.77 -9.03 -4.99
C CYS A 90 19.41 -8.55 -4.48
N TYR A 91 18.33 -9.10 -5.04
CA TYR A 91 16.95 -8.84 -4.65
C TYR A 91 16.29 -10.15 -4.24
N ILE A 92 15.56 -10.14 -3.13
CA ILE A 92 14.97 -11.34 -2.53
C ILE A 92 13.44 -11.35 -2.72
N PHE A 93 12.91 -12.44 -3.21
CA PHE A 93 11.49 -12.65 -3.47
C PHE A 93 10.98 -13.89 -2.73
N PRO A 94 9.71 -13.91 -2.30
CA PRO A 94 9.11 -15.08 -1.66
C PRO A 94 8.77 -16.20 -2.64
N SER A 95 8.54 -15.87 -3.92
CA SER A 95 8.14 -16.80 -4.99
C SER A 95 9.27 -17.01 -6.00
N SER A 96 9.37 -18.24 -6.53
CA SER A 96 10.25 -18.56 -7.63
C SER A 96 9.69 -18.08 -8.98
N ASP A 97 8.38 -18.15 -9.15
CA ASP A 97 7.72 -17.88 -10.42
C ASP A 97 7.82 -16.40 -10.78
N ASP A 98 7.56 -15.51 -9.82
CA ASP A 98 7.80 -14.07 -10.00
C ASP A 98 9.27 -13.77 -10.38
N THR A 99 10.21 -14.49 -9.75
CA THR A 99 11.65 -14.26 -9.99
C THR A 99 12.08 -14.77 -11.37
N ASP A 100 11.53 -15.89 -11.83
CA ASP A 100 11.75 -16.41 -13.18
C ASP A 100 11.20 -15.46 -14.24
N ASP A 101 9.99 -14.96 -14.05
CA ASP A 101 9.36 -13.98 -14.93
C ASP A 101 10.18 -12.68 -15.03
N TYR A 102 10.70 -12.17 -13.90
CA TYR A 102 11.54 -10.96 -13.90
C TYR A 102 12.91 -11.20 -14.55
N ALA A 103 13.52 -12.35 -14.30
CA ALA A 103 14.77 -12.71 -14.96
C ALA A 103 14.59 -12.76 -16.48
N ALA A 104 13.49 -13.37 -16.95
CA ALA A 104 13.15 -13.41 -18.39
C ALA A 104 12.92 -12.02 -18.98
N GLN A 105 12.17 -11.15 -18.29
CA GLN A 105 11.93 -9.78 -18.74
C GLN A 105 13.22 -8.96 -18.84
N LEU A 106 14.14 -9.10 -17.87
CA LEU A 106 15.45 -8.42 -17.90
C LEU A 106 16.33 -8.93 -19.03
N GLN A 107 16.35 -10.25 -19.25
CA GLN A 107 17.09 -10.87 -20.35
C GLN A 107 16.57 -10.43 -21.72
N ALA A 108 15.24 -10.24 -21.87
CA ALA A 108 14.64 -9.76 -23.11
C ALA A 108 15.11 -8.35 -23.51
N ILE A 109 15.59 -7.56 -22.56
CA ILE A 109 16.20 -6.22 -22.78
C ILE A 109 17.73 -6.24 -22.64
N ASN A 110 18.35 -7.40 -22.79
CA ASN A 110 19.80 -7.64 -22.73
C ASN A 110 20.45 -7.29 -21.38
N ILE A 111 19.71 -7.42 -20.27
CA ILE A 111 20.28 -7.34 -18.92
C ILE A 111 20.52 -8.76 -18.41
N GLU A 112 21.77 -9.06 -18.07
CA GLU A 112 22.12 -10.34 -17.47
C GLU A 112 21.49 -10.47 -16.09
N ALA A 113 20.63 -11.46 -15.91
CA ALA A 113 19.92 -11.71 -14.66
C ALA A 113 19.98 -13.19 -14.30
N HIS A 114 20.34 -13.50 -13.06
CA HIS A 114 20.48 -14.86 -12.59
C HIS A 114 19.50 -15.14 -11.45
N HIS A 115 18.68 -16.16 -11.63
CA HIS A 115 17.76 -16.64 -10.62
C HIS A 115 18.44 -17.73 -9.80
N VAL A 116 18.39 -17.64 -8.48
CA VAL A 116 18.90 -18.62 -7.52
C VAL A 116 17.80 -18.93 -6.51
N ARG A 117 17.40 -20.20 -6.42
CA ARG A 117 16.40 -20.68 -5.44
C ARG A 117 17.10 -21.17 -4.18
N PHE A 118 16.60 -20.77 -3.03
CA PHE A 118 17.00 -21.29 -1.73
C PHE A 118 15.87 -22.13 -1.16
N CYS A 119 16.11 -23.41 -0.96
CA CYS A 119 15.09 -24.38 -0.56
C CYS A 119 15.54 -25.20 0.64
N SER A 120 14.59 -25.62 1.48
CA SER A 120 14.85 -26.65 2.48
C SER A 120 15.02 -28.00 1.80
N PRO A 121 16.08 -28.78 2.13
CA PRO A 121 16.22 -30.14 1.64
C PRO A 121 15.28 -31.16 2.32
N VAL A 122 14.59 -30.77 3.39
CA VAL A 122 13.59 -31.62 4.05
C VAL A 122 12.28 -31.57 3.28
N PRO A 123 11.71 -32.70 2.83
CA PRO A 123 10.40 -32.72 2.24
C PRO A 123 9.37 -32.29 3.27
N GLY A 124 8.87 -31.06 3.13
CA GLY A 124 7.72 -30.59 3.88
C GLY A 124 6.40 -31.05 3.23
N PRO A 125 5.24 -30.83 3.87
CA PRO A 125 3.96 -30.89 3.17
C PRO A 125 4.05 -30.01 1.91
N ALA A 126 3.42 -30.40 0.82
CA ALA A 126 3.55 -29.72 -0.49
C ALA A 126 3.32 -28.19 -0.42
N THR A 127 2.60 -27.71 0.61
CA THR A 127 2.35 -26.30 0.91
C THR A 127 3.43 -25.63 1.78
N SER A 128 4.35 -26.39 2.38
CA SER A 128 5.34 -25.86 3.34
C SER A 128 6.69 -25.49 2.71
N THR A 129 7.00 -26.02 1.54
CA THR A 129 8.26 -25.71 0.83
C THR A 129 8.43 -24.22 0.53
N LEU A 130 7.33 -23.49 0.34
CA LEU A 130 7.36 -22.06 0.04
C LEU A 130 7.71 -21.17 1.26
N TYR A 131 7.37 -21.60 2.46
CA TYR A 131 7.70 -20.84 3.68
C TYR A 131 9.14 -21.05 4.14
N LEU A 132 9.77 -22.13 3.70
CA LEU A 132 11.18 -22.43 3.96
C LEU A 132 12.08 -22.01 2.79
N ALA A 133 11.52 -21.46 1.73
CA ALA A 133 12.21 -21.09 0.51
C ALA A 133 12.05 -19.61 0.21
N PHE A 134 13.03 -19.07 -0.43
CA PHE A 134 13.02 -17.78 -1.08
C PHE A 134 13.82 -17.84 -2.37
N SER A 135 13.65 -16.85 -3.23
CA SER A 135 14.41 -16.71 -4.46
C SER A 135 15.25 -15.44 -4.44
N ALA A 136 16.46 -15.54 -4.93
CA ALA A 136 17.35 -14.41 -5.13
C ALA A 136 17.48 -14.11 -6.63
N LEU A 137 17.28 -12.86 -7.01
CA LEU A 137 17.57 -12.33 -8.34
C LEU A 137 18.87 -11.53 -8.28
N LEU A 138 19.89 -12.00 -8.99
CA LEU A 138 21.20 -11.37 -9.07
C LEU A 138 21.30 -10.62 -10.40
N VAL A 139 21.66 -9.33 -10.36
CA VAL A 139 21.73 -8.46 -11.52
C VAL A 139 22.95 -7.53 -11.46
N PRO A 140 23.48 -7.06 -12.60
CA PRO A 140 24.54 -6.07 -12.61
C PRO A 140 24.12 -4.77 -11.88
N PRO A 141 25.02 -4.06 -11.18
CA PRO A 141 24.71 -2.85 -10.43
C PRO A 141 24.05 -1.75 -11.25
N GLY A 142 24.34 -1.64 -12.53
CA GLY A 142 23.72 -0.70 -13.48
C GLY A 142 22.21 -0.92 -13.69
N SER A 143 21.69 -2.09 -13.37
CA SER A 143 20.28 -2.47 -13.52
C SER A 143 19.42 -2.15 -12.30
N ARG A 144 20.03 -1.69 -11.23
CA ARG A 144 19.42 -1.48 -9.92
C ARG A 144 18.13 -0.69 -9.95
N ARG A 145 18.11 0.42 -10.69
CA ARG A 145 16.91 1.28 -10.76
C ARG A 145 15.72 0.53 -11.32
N LEU A 146 15.93 -0.27 -12.35
CA LEU A 146 14.87 -1.03 -13.01
C LEU A 146 14.31 -2.13 -12.10
N VAL A 147 15.18 -2.90 -11.44
CA VAL A 147 14.76 -3.99 -10.54
C VAL A 147 14.11 -3.43 -9.27
N ARG A 148 14.65 -2.33 -8.73
CA ARG A 148 14.00 -1.63 -7.60
C ARG A 148 12.61 -1.15 -7.97
N ASP A 149 12.43 -0.65 -9.19
CA ASP A 149 11.12 -0.23 -9.68
C ASP A 149 10.12 -1.40 -9.73
N ILE A 150 10.57 -2.60 -10.11
CA ILE A 150 9.76 -3.83 -10.08
C ILE A 150 9.38 -4.15 -8.62
N TRP A 151 10.35 -4.21 -7.73
CA TRP A 151 10.14 -4.44 -6.30
C TRP A 151 9.11 -3.47 -5.69
N VAL A 152 9.28 -2.17 -5.94
CA VAL A 152 8.45 -1.11 -5.38
C VAL A 152 7.05 -1.11 -5.98
N ASN A 153 6.93 -1.16 -7.31
CA ASN A 153 5.66 -0.91 -7.99
C ASN A 153 4.79 -2.16 -8.13
N LEU A 154 5.38 -3.35 -8.21
CA LEU A 154 4.60 -4.59 -8.25
C LEU A 154 4.37 -5.19 -6.85
N GLY A 155 5.17 -4.78 -5.87
CA GLY A 155 5.01 -5.20 -4.47
C GLY A 155 5.32 -6.67 -4.22
N THR A 156 6.21 -7.27 -5.02
CA THR A 156 6.52 -8.72 -5.00
C THR A 156 7.67 -9.09 -4.08
N GLY A 157 8.32 -8.11 -3.43
CA GLY A 157 9.44 -8.37 -2.53
C GLY A 157 9.06 -9.13 -1.25
N ILE A 158 10.04 -9.82 -0.67
CA ILE A 158 9.88 -10.58 0.57
C ILE A 158 9.52 -9.67 1.77
N THR A 159 8.68 -10.16 2.68
CA THR A 159 8.33 -9.43 3.92
C THR A 159 9.41 -9.59 4.99
N THR A 160 9.42 -8.69 5.97
CA THR A 160 10.43 -8.71 7.05
C THR A 160 10.33 -9.95 7.92
N ARG A 161 9.12 -10.43 8.27
CA ARG A 161 8.93 -11.66 9.06
C ARG A 161 9.38 -12.90 8.30
N HIS A 162 9.01 -12.99 7.02
CA HIS A 162 9.47 -14.09 6.16
C HIS A 162 11.00 -14.10 6.07
N THR A 163 11.61 -12.92 5.95
CA THR A 163 13.07 -12.77 5.92
C THR A 163 13.74 -13.22 7.22
N GLU A 164 13.20 -12.83 8.38
CA GLU A 164 13.73 -13.27 9.68
C GLU A 164 13.64 -14.79 9.86
N TYR A 165 12.51 -15.37 9.43
CA TYR A 165 12.38 -16.83 9.40
C TYR A 165 13.46 -17.48 8.54
N CYS A 166 13.65 -17.02 7.31
CA CYS A 166 14.71 -17.53 6.42
C CYS A 166 16.11 -17.35 6.99
N LEU A 167 16.39 -16.25 7.69
CA LEU A 167 17.67 -16.04 8.39
C LEU A 167 17.92 -17.07 9.49
N GLY A 168 16.88 -17.45 10.24
CA GLY A 168 16.96 -18.45 11.29
C GLY A 168 17.36 -19.84 10.79
N TYR A 169 16.93 -20.20 9.57
CA TYR A 169 17.19 -21.48 8.94
C TYR A 169 18.18 -21.45 7.77
N PHE A 170 18.86 -20.31 7.55
CA PHE A 170 19.67 -20.08 6.36
C PHE A 170 20.73 -21.16 6.13
N ASP A 171 21.41 -21.64 7.18
CA ASP A 171 22.47 -22.64 7.10
C ASP A 171 21.95 -24.03 6.73
N GLU A 172 20.65 -24.26 6.86
CA GLU A 172 19.96 -25.49 6.52
C GLU A 172 19.43 -25.51 5.08
N LEU A 173 19.47 -24.35 4.38
CA LEU A 173 19.00 -24.22 3.01
C LEU A 173 20.07 -24.68 2.01
N ILE A 174 19.62 -25.29 0.92
CA ILE A 174 20.42 -25.49 -0.30
C ILE A 174 20.10 -24.38 -1.30
N SER A 175 21.05 -24.04 -2.16
CA SER A 175 20.77 -23.16 -3.30
C SER A 175 20.85 -23.94 -4.62
N THR A 176 19.92 -23.62 -5.53
CA THR A 176 19.88 -24.20 -6.88
C THR A 176 19.71 -23.10 -7.93
N SER A 177 20.43 -23.24 -9.03
CA SER A 177 20.39 -22.29 -10.15
C SER A 177 20.73 -23.02 -11.45
N PRO A 178 20.28 -22.54 -12.62
CA PRO A 178 20.79 -22.99 -13.92
C PRO A 178 22.32 -22.85 -14.04
N LEU A 179 22.92 -21.88 -13.37
CA LEU A 179 24.36 -21.71 -13.28
C LEU A 179 24.91 -22.53 -12.09
N SER A 180 25.63 -23.60 -12.39
CA SER A 180 26.18 -24.54 -11.39
C SER A 180 27.03 -23.86 -10.31
N ARG A 181 27.69 -22.75 -10.62
CA ARG A 181 28.49 -21.97 -9.64
C ARG A 181 27.67 -21.45 -8.44
N TYR A 182 26.35 -21.30 -8.60
CA TYR A 182 25.46 -20.86 -7.54
C TYR A 182 24.72 -22.02 -6.82
N ASN A 183 25.04 -23.26 -7.16
CA ASN A 183 24.52 -24.43 -6.45
C ASN A 183 25.34 -24.70 -5.20
N THR A 184 24.68 -24.71 -4.05
CA THR A 184 25.35 -24.98 -2.76
C THR A 184 24.56 -26.03 -1.97
N VAL A 185 25.27 -26.74 -1.11
CA VAL A 185 24.68 -27.66 -0.14
C VAL A 185 24.38 -26.92 1.17
N ALA A 186 23.55 -27.51 2.01
CA ALA A 186 23.31 -26.99 3.34
C ALA A 186 24.59 -27.06 4.18
N GLU A 187 24.85 -26.03 4.96
CA GLU A 187 26.01 -25.94 5.87
C GLU A 187 25.74 -26.64 7.20
N ARG A 188 24.46 -26.85 7.51
CA ARG A 188 23.98 -27.54 8.71
C ARG A 188 22.94 -28.58 8.33
N THR A 189 22.90 -29.69 9.04
CA THR A 189 21.85 -30.70 8.87
C THR A 189 20.50 -30.04 9.15
N PRO A 190 19.51 -30.20 8.24
CA PRO A 190 18.18 -29.64 8.47
C PRO A 190 17.58 -30.14 9.78
N SER A 191 17.16 -29.20 10.58
CA SER A 191 16.42 -29.47 11.79
C SER A 191 14.94 -29.66 11.46
N HIS A 192 14.28 -30.60 12.14
CA HIS A 192 12.84 -30.67 12.08
C HIS A 192 12.27 -29.66 13.10
N ASP A 193 11.68 -28.57 12.61
CA ASP A 193 10.95 -27.64 13.47
C ASP A 193 9.62 -28.31 13.89
N PRO A 194 9.48 -28.75 15.14
CA PRO A 194 8.27 -29.43 15.59
C PRO A 194 7.03 -28.50 15.57
N TYR A 195 7.24 -27.19 15.54
CA TYR A 195 6.17 -26.19 15.52
C TYR A 195 5.76 -25.76 14.11
N LEU A 196 6.53 -26.14 13.08
CA LEU A 196 6.27 -25.70 11.70
C LEU A 196 4.87 -26.11 11.23
N ALA A 197 4.46 -27.35 11.47
CA ALA A 197 3.14 -27.85 11.05
C ALA A 197 1.99 -27.12 11.77
N GLU A 198 2.13 -26.89 13.09
CA GLU A 198 1.16 -26.13 13.89
C GLU A 198 1.06 -24.68 13.40
N TRP A 199 2.20 -24.06 13.12
CA TRP A 199 2.30 -22.71 12.65
C TRP A 199 1.68 -22.49 11.26
N ILE A 200 1.92 -23.42 10.30
CA ILE A 200 1.28 -23.42 8.98
C ILE A 200 -0.24 -23.62 9.12
N GLN A 201 -0.67 -24.55 9.96
CA GLN A 201 -2.10 -24.80 10.21
C GLN A 201 -2.78 -23.55 10.81
N ARG A 202 -2.13 -22.86 11.74
CA ARG A 202 -2.61 -21.61 12.31
C ARG A 202 -2.75 -20.54 11.23
N GLY A 203 -1.72 -20.34 10.41
CA GLY A 203 -1.74 -19.38 9.29
C GLY A 203 -2.88 -19.65 8.32
N ALA A 204 -3.14 -20.92 7.98
CA ALA A 204 -4.26 -21.30 7.12
C ALA A 204 -5.63 -21.00 7.76
N SER A 205 -5.78 -21.28 9.06
CA SER A 205 -6.99 -20.95 9.82
C SER A 205 -7.22 -19.44 9.90
N ASP A 206 -6.16 -18.66 10.18
CA ASP A 206 -6.22 -17.21 10.25
C ASP A 206 -6.54 -16.60 8.87
N LEU A 207 -6.01 -17.17 7.79
CA LEU A 207 -6.34 -16.77 6.42
C LEU A 207 -7.83 -16.97 6.11
N ALA A 208 -8.38 -18.12 6.45
CA ALA A 208 -9.80 -18.41 6.27
C ALA A 208 -10.69 -17.44 7.09
N GLY A 209 -10.29 -17.19 8.35
CA GLY A 209 -10.96 -16.22 9.21
C GLY A 209 -10.88 -14.78 8.68
N LEU A 210 -9.71 -14.39 8.14
CA LEU A 210 -9.48 -13.07 7.54
C LEU A 210 -10.35 -12.87 6.29
N LYS A 211 -10.36 -13.84 5.37
CA LYS A 211 -11.21 -13.84 4.18
C LYS A 211 -12.70 -13.72 4.52
N THR A 212 -13.16 -14.50 5.50
CA THR A 212 -14.55 -14.46 5.97
C THR A 212 -14.89 -13.08 6.57
N PHE A 213 -13.98 -12.49 7.34
CA PHE A 213 -14.16 -11.18 7.93
C PHE A 213 -14.27 -10.08 6.86
N ILE A 214 -13.36 -10.07 5.88
CA ILE A 214 -13.38 -9.12 4.77
C ILE A 214 -14.63 -9.30 3.91
N ALA A 215 -15.01 -10.53 3.59
CA ALA A 215 -16.22 -10.83 2.82
C ALA A 215 -17.48 -10.25 3.48
N ARG A 216 -17.61 -10.39 4.79
CA ARG A 216 -18.70 -9.80 5.55
C ARG A 216 -18.72 -8.28 5.47
N LEU A 217 -17.56 -7.63 5.62
CA LEU A 217 -17.44 -6.16 5.56
C LEU A 217 -17.73 -5.62 4.15
N ALA A 218 -17.28 -6.30 3.11
CA ALA A 218 -17.44 -5.88 1.72
C ALA A 218 -18.86 -6.15 1.17
N THR A 219 -19.63 -7.02 1.83
CA THR A 219 -21.02 -7.31 1.42
C THR A 219 -21.86 -6.04 1.46
N SER A 220 -22.59 -5.79 0.36
CA SER A 220 -23.47 -4.64 0.24
C SER A 220 -24.71 -4.77 1.14
N GLU A 221 -25.10 -3.66 1.77
CA GLU A 221 -26.36 -3.54 2.51
C GLU A 221 -27.56 -3.25 1.58
N LYS A 222 -27.31 -3.01 0.27
CA LYS A 222 -28.38 -2.75 -0.69
C LYS A 222 -29.13 -4.03 -1.05
N PRO A 223 -30.48 -3.99 -1.09
CA PRO A 223 -31.28 -5.19 -1.34
C PRO A 223 -31.01 -5.77 -2.74
N GLY A 224 -31.16 -7.10 -2.85
CA GLY A 224 -31.02 -7.82 -4.12
C GLY A 224 -29.58 -8.08 -4.57
N LYS A 225 -28.58 -7.77 -3.75
CA LYS A 225 -27.18 -8.10 -4.03
C LYS A 225 -26.80 -9.44 -3.41
N LYS A 226 -26.07 -10.26 -4.19
CA LYS A 226 -25.45 -11.47 -3.66
C LYS A 226 -24.37 -11.07 -2.65
N PRO A 227 -24.26 -11.71 -1.49
CA PRO A 227 -23.20 -11.46 -0.54
C PRO A 227 -21.83 -11.88 -1.13
N VAL A 228 -20.78 -11.25 -0.64
CA VAL A 228 -19.42 -11.70 -0.87
C VAL A 228 -19.14 -12.90 0.02
N GLU A 229 -18.55 -13.95 -0.53
CA GLU A 229 -18.12 -15.14 0.19
C GLU A 229 -16.60 -15.14 0.38
N ALA A 230 -16.08 -15.94 1.30
CA ALA A 230 -14.65 -16.02 1.56
C ALA A 230 -13.83 -16.44 0.32
N LYS A 231 -14.43 -17.22 -0.60
CA LYS A 231 -13.78 -17.62 -1.87
C LYS A 231 -13.55 -16.42 -2.80
N ASP A 232 -14.40 -15.40 -2.74
CA ASP A 232 -14.31 -14.20 -3.60
C ASP A 232 -13.20 -13.25 -3.15
N VAL A 233 -12.59 -13.52 -1.98
CA VAL A 233 -11.54 -12.69 -1.36
C VAL A 233 -10.17 -13.35 -1.54
N PHE A 234 -9.23 -12.61 -2.11
CA PHE A 234 -7.84 -13.01 -2.31
C PHE A 234 -6.92 -12.08 -1.51
N ILE A 235 -6.00 -12.66 -0.72
CA ILE A 235 -5.09 -11.91 0.16
C ILE A 235 -3.69 -11.90 -0.42
N PHE A 236 -3.06 -10.74 -0.44
CA PHE A 236 -1.74 -10.50 -1.01
C PHE A 236 -0.78 -9.88 0.01
N PRO A 237 0.55 -9.97 -0.18
CA PRO A 237 1.54 -9.44 0.77
C PRO A 237 1.44 -7.93 1.01
N ASN A 238 0.89 -7.17 0.05
CA ASN A 238 0.64 -5.73 0.18
C ASN A 238 -0.38 -5.25 -0.87
N GLY A 239 -0.84 -3.99 -0.73
CA GLY A 239 -1.84 -3.41 -1.64
C GLY A 239 -1.38 -3.30 -3.10
N MET A 240 -0.09 -3.01 -3.36
CA MET A 240 0.41 -2.93 -4.75
C MET A 240 0.44 -4.29 -5.43
N ASN A 241 0.77 -5.35 -4.68
CA ASN A 241 0.71 -6.71 -5.21
C ASN A 241 -0.74 -7.13 -5.53
N ALA A 242 -1.71 -6.70 -4.70
CA ALA A 242 -3.13 -6.90 -4.99
C ALA A 242 -3.56 -6.18 -6.29
N ILE A 243 -3.18 -4.91 -6.46
CA ILE A 243 -3.48 -4.13 -7.67
C ILE A 243 -2.80 -4.76 -8.90
N TYR A 244 -1.53 -5.17 -8.78
CA TYR A 244 -0.79 -5.81 -9.87
C TYR A 244 -1.48 -7.09 -10.34
N ASN A 245 -1.83 -7.99 -9.43
CA ASN A 245 -2.47 -9.25 -9.80
C ASN A 245 -3.88 -9.04 -10.35
N ALA A 246 -4.65 -8.08 -9.84
CA ALA A 246 -5.95 -7.71 -10.42
C ALA A 246 -5.79 -7.15 -11.84
N SER A 247 -4.81 -6.27 -12.06
CA SER A 247 -4.52 -5.70 -13.38
C SER A 247 -4.11 -6.75 -14.40
N GLU A 248 -3.14 -7.59 -14.06
CA GLU A 248 -2.62 -8.63 -14.96
C GLU A 248 -3.66 -9.72 -15.25
N ALA A 249 -4.49 -10.09 -14.28
CA ALA A 249 -5.58 -11.04 -14.49
C ALA A 249 -6.60 -10.55 -15.54
N ILE A 250 -6.82 -9.23 -15.58
CA ILE A 250 -7.69 -8.62 -16.59
C ILE A 250 -6.96 -8.52 -17.94
N ALA A 251 -5.72 -8.03 -17.93
CA ALA A 251 -4.96 -7.72 -19.14
C ALA A 251 -4.57 -8.97 -19.95
N ILE A 252 -4.10 -10.04 -19.28
CA ILE A 252 -3.64 -11.27 -19.95
C ILE A 252 -4.74 -11.94 -20.79
N ASN A 253 -5.98 -11.82 -20.34
CA ASN A 253 -7.15 -12.35 -21.07
C ASN A 253 -7.70 -11.38 -22.12
N ASN A 254 -7.12 -10.19 -22.23
CA ASN A 254 -7.57 -9.13 -23.11
C ASN A 254 -6.38 -8.43 -23.78
N PRO A 255 -5.59 -9.16 -24.60
CA PRO A 255 -4.41 -8.59 -25.25
C PRO A 255 -4.78 -7.41 -26.15
N ASN A 256 -3.87 -6.46 -26.28
CA ASN A 256 -4.03 -5.22 -27.09
C ASN A 256 -5.20 -4.35 -26.62
N LYS A 257 -5.54 -4.37 -25.34
CA LYS A 257 -6.54 -3.49 -24.74
C LYS A 257 -5.89 -2.39 -23.93
N SER A 258 -6.62 -1.28 -23.82
CA SER A 258 -6.21 -0.12 -23.03
C SER A 258 -6.95 -0.07 -21.70
N VAL A 259 -6.33 0.56 -20.72
CA VAL A 259 -6.90 0.81 -19.40
C VAL A 259 -7.02 2.32 -19.16
N VAL A 260 -8.12 2.72 -18.55
CA VAL A 260 -8.36 4.09 -18.10
C VAL A 260 -8.04 4.19 -16.60
N THR A 261 -7.35 5.25 -16.19
CA THR A 261 -7.32 5.66 -14.79
C THR A 261 -8.22 6.87 -14.62
N PHE A 262 -9.21 6.78 -13.71
CA PHE A 262 -10.24 7.81 -13.57
C PHE A 262 -10.19 8.45 -12.18
N GLY A 263 -10.06 9.76 -12.13
CA GLY A 263 -9.80 10.55 -10.94
C GLY A 263 -8.31 10.58 -10.56
N TRP A 264 -8.03 11.24 -9.45
CA TRP A 264 -6.69 11.21 -8.87
C TRP A 264 -6.49 9.87 -8.16
N ILE A 265 -5.60 9.04 -8.68
CA ILE A 265 -5.26 7.75 -8.08
C ILE A 265 -3.82 7.75 -7.57
N TYR A 266 -3.48 6.79 -6.73
CA TYR A 266 -2.15 6.60 -6.19
C TYR A 266 -1.12 6.51 -7.35
N PRO A 267 -0.05 7.32 -7.33
CA PRO A 267 0.86 7.43 -8.47
C PRO A 267 1.51 6.11 -8.88
N GLU A 268 1.83 5.25 -7.91
CA GLU A 268 2.42 3.95 -8.17
C GLU A 268 1.44 2.98 -8.84
N THR A 269 0.13 3.15 -8.68
CA THR A 269 -0.87 2.40 -9.45
C THR A 269 -0.74 2.69 -10.95
N ILE A 270 -0.53 3.95 -11.35
CA ILE A 270 -0.30 4.30 -12.76
C ILE A 270 0.98 3.64 -13.29
N THR A 271 2.04 3.65 -12.47
CA THR A 271 3.31 3.01 -12.84
C THR A 271 3.16 1.50 -12.97
N ASN A 272 2.41 0.87 -12.07
CA ASN A 272 2.07 -0.54 -12.10
C ASN A 272 1.34 -0.90 -13.39
N LEU A 273 0.27 -0.17 -13.74
CA LEU A 273 -0.50 -0.39 -14.96
C LEU A 273 0.35 -0.23 -16.24
N ARG A 274 1.27 0.75 -16.26
CA ARG A 274 2.17 0.98 -17.41
C ARG A 274 3.23 -0.11 -17.59
N ARG A 275 3.55 -0.84 -16.53
CA ARG A 275 4.48 -1.98 -16.56
C ARG A 275 3.79 -3.29 -16.89
N GLY A 276 2.46 -3.34 -16.68
CA GLY A 276 1.63 -4.49 -17.03
C GLY A 276 1.40 -4.65 -18.52
N GLN A 277 0.56 -5.59 -18.89
CA GLN A 277 0.30 -5.98 -20.29
C GLN A 277 -0.73 -5.10 -21.01
N TRP A 278 -0.98 -3.88 -20.53
CA TRP A 278 -1.87 -2.93 -21.19
C TRP A 278 -1.18 -2.25 -22.37
N GLU A 279 -1.90 -2.13 -23.50
CA GLU A 279 -1.39 -1.41 -24.67
C GLU A 279 -1.21 0.09 -24.37
N HIS A 280 -2.22 0.70 -23.72
CA HIS A 280 -2.15 2.09 -23.28
C HIS A 280 -2.78 2.27 -21.90
N VAL A 281 -2.23 3.19 -21.12
CA VAL A 281 -2.81 3.71 -19.87
C VAL A 281 -3.25 5.14 -20.10
N ILE A 282 -4.55 5.38 -20.06
CA ILE A 282 -5.18 6.64 -20.41
C ILE A 282 -5.66 7.36 -19.14
N PRO A 283 -5.01 8.46 -18.70
CA PRO A 283 -5.36 9.10 -17.43
C PRO A 283 -6.41 10.21 -17.61
N PHE A 284 -7.46 10.17 -16.79
CA PHE A 284 -8.41 11.26 -16.52
C PHE A 284 -8.23 11.74 -15.08
N LYS A 285 -7.22 12.56 -14.82
CA LYS A 285 -6.71 12.85 -13.47
C LYS A 285 -7.61 13.74 -12.61
N LEU A 286 -8.53 14.49 -13.19
CA LEU A 286 -9.44 15.35 -12.42
C LEU A 286 -10.64 14.55 -11.89
N GLY A 287 -11.12 13.56 -12.63
CA GLY A 287 -12.24 12.70 -12.25
C GLY A 287 -13.58 13.41 -12.23
N ARG A 288 -13.72 14.48 -13.03
CA ARG A 288 -14.88 15.35 -13.12
C ARG A 288 -15.91 14.83 -14.13
N GLU A 289 -17.06 15.50 -14.20
CA GLU A 289 -18.11 15.17 -15.16
C GLU A 289 -17.62 15.39 -16.60
N GLU A 290 -16.80 16.42 -16.86
CA GLU A 290 -16.19 16.67 -18.18
C GLU A 290 -15.25 15.54 -18.61
N ASP A 291 -14.51 14.94 -17.65
CA ASP A 291 -13.69 13.76 -17.92
C ASP A 291 -14.56 12.55 -18.30
N LEU A 292 -15.76 12.41 -17.68
CA LEU A 292 -16.74 11.38 -18.05
C LEU A 292 -17.31 11.60 -19.46
N ASP A 293 -17.57 12.86 -19.84
CA ASP A 293 -18.02 13.19 -21.19
C ASP A 293 -16.95 12.84 -22.22
N GLN A 294 -15.69 13.18 -21.96
CA GLN A 294 -14.56 12.82 -22.82
C GLN A 294 -14.40 11.30 -22.92
N LEU A 295 -14.48 10.58 -21.80
CA LEU A 295 -14.43 9.11 -21.80
C LEU A 295 -15.56 8.52 -22.62
N THR A 296 -16.78 9.06 -22.50
CA THR A 296 -17.94 8.63 -23.29
C THR A 296 -17.69 8.77 -24.78
N HIS A 297 -17.10 9.89 -25.21
CA HIS A 297 -16.73 10.09 -26.63
C HIS A 297 -15.65 9.10 -27.09
N MET A 298 -14.67 8.79 -26.23
CA MET A 298 -13.59 7.85 -26.56
C MET A 298 -14.06 6.38 -26.63
N LEU A 299 -15.18 6.05 -25.99
CA LEU A 299 -15.78 4.71 -26.02
C LEU A 299 -16.60 4.46 -27.30
N ASN A 300 -16.59 5.37 -28.27
CA ASN A 300 -17.18 5.12 -29.58
C ASN A 300 -16.58 3.84 -30.19
N PRO A 301 -17.40 2.90 -30.74
CA PRO A 301 -16.97 1.56 -31.14
C PRO A 301 -15.80 1.49 -32.12
N ASN A 302 -15.49 2.59 -32.81
CA ASN A 302 -14.44 2.64 -33.84
C ASN A 302 -13.08 3.19 -33.35
N GLU A 303 -12.94 3.67 -32.12
CA GLU A 303 -11.74 4.48 -31.80
C GLU A 303 -10.75 3.89 -30.81
N LYS A 304 -11.13 3.14 -29.78
CA LYS A 304 -10.14 2.62 -28.82
C LYS A 304 -10.61 1.36 -28.10
N HIS A 305 -9.68 0.44 -27.97
CA HIS A 305 -9.88 -0.83 -27.30
C HIS A 305 -9.80 -0.70 -25.77
N ILE A 306 -10.55 0.23 -25.15
CA ILE A 306 -10.62 0.35 -23.69
C ILE A 306 -11.38 -0.85 -23.14
N PHE A 307 -10.85 -1.48 -22.09
CA PHE A 307 -11.47 -2.65 -21.47
C PHE A 307 -11.65 -2.52 -19.95
N ALA A 308 -10.83 -1.72 -19.28
CA ALA A 308 -10.93 -1.56 -17.83
C ALA A 308 -10.78 -0.09 -17.40
N ILE A 309 -11.36 0.22 -16.25
CA ILE A 309 -11.25 1.50 -15.55
C ILE A 309 -10.74 1.25 -14.13
N PHE A 310 -9.65 1.90 -13.74
CA PHE A 310 -9.14 1.92 -12.39
C PHE A 310 -9.43 3.27 -11.74
N CYS A 311 -9.98 3.28 -10.55
CA CYS A 311 -10.28 4.48 -9.77
C CYS A 311 -10.04 4.26 -8.28
N GLU A 312 -10.10 5.34 -7.49
CA GLU A 312 -10.05 5.30 -6.02
C GLU A 312 -11.25 6.06 -5.43
N LEU A 313 -11.78 5.58 -4.31
CA LEU A 313 -12.86 6.26 -3.61
C LEU A 313 -12.68 6.15 -2.07
N PRO A 314 -12.46 7.31 -1.39
CA PRO A 314 -11.94 8.55 -1.95
C PRO A 314 -10.46 8.46 -2.31
N SER A 315 -9.98 9.35 -3.17
CA SER A 315 -8.60 9.35 -3.65
C SER A 315 -7.58 9.80 -2.58
N ASN A 316 -6.38 9.21 -2.60
CA ASN A 316 -5.26 9.69 -1.82
C ASN A 316 -4.44 10.64 -2.72
N ILE A 317 -4.40 11.88 -2.48
CA ILE A 317 -4.37 12.84 -1.40
C ILE A 317 -5.44 13.94 -1.55
N LYS A 318 -6.10 13.98 -2.72
CA LYS A 318 -7.14 14.97 -3.00
C LYS A 318 -8.44 14.68 -2.24
N LEU A 319 -8.68 13.40 -1.90
CA LEU A 319 -9.87 12.89 -1.22
C LEU A 319 -11.17 13.13 -2.02
N THR A 320 -11.03 13.27 -3.34
CA THR A 320 -12.14 13.36 -4.29
C THR A 320 -12.76 11.99 -4.55
N SER A 321 -14.02 11.97 -4.97
CA SER A 321 -14.79 10.76 -5.21
C SER A 321 -15.40 10.78 -6.60
N PRO A 322 -15.02 9.86 -7.50
CA PRO A 322 -15.57 9.82 -8.84
C PRO A 322 -17.05 9.44 -8.84
N ASN A 323 -17.79 9.82 -9.88
CA ASN A 323 -19.17 9.42 -10.08
C ASN A 323 -19.24 7.95 -10.55
N LEU A 324 -19.15 7.01 -9.58
CA LEU A 324 -19.18 5.57 -9.88
C LEU A 324 -20.50 5.12 -10.51
N GLN A 325 -21.60 5.81 -10.24
CA GLN A 325 -22.89 5.46 -10.83
C GLN A 325 -22.85 5.66 -12.34
N ARG A 326 -22.31 6.79 -12.79
CA ARG A 326 -22.15 7.09 -14.20
C ARG A 326 -21.09 6.20 -14.87
N LEU A 327 -19.97 5.96 -14.18
CA LEU A 327 -18.94 4.99 -14.61
C LEU A 327 -19.53 3.59 -14.78
N ARG A 328 -20.38 3.13 -13.82
CA ARG A 328 -21.03 1.82 -13.93
C ARG A 328 -21.99 1.74 -15.12
N SER A 329 -22.72 2.82 -15.42
CA SER A 329 -23.58 2.87 -16.62
C SER A 329 -22.74 2.71 -17.90
N LEU A 330 -21.69 3.52 -18.05
CA LEU A 330 -20.78 3.41 -19.18
C LEU A 330 -20.16 2.02 -19.30
N ALA A 331 -19.70 1.46 -18.18
CA ALA A 331 -19.11 0.14 -18.17
C ALA A 331 -20.11 -0.95 -18.58
N LYS A 332 -21.38 -0.84 -18.19
CA LYS A 332 -22.44 -1.76 -18.63
C LYS A 332 -22.70 -1.66 -20.13
N ASP A 333 -22.77 -0.43 -20.66
CA ASP A 333 -23.09 -0.19 -22.07
C ASP A 333 -21.96 -0.64 -23.02
N HIS A 334 -20.70 -0.60 -22.55
CA HIS A 334 -19.51 -0.92 -23.34
C HIS A 334 -18.78 -2.21 -22.89
N GLY A 335 -19.30 -2.95 -21.92
CA GLY A 335 -18.69 -4.20 -21.45
C GLY A 335 -17.37 -4.02 -20.73
N LEU A 336 -17.17 -2.89 -20.00
CA LEU A 336 -15.93 -2.59 -19.29
C LEU A 336 -15.90 -3.19 -17.89
N VAL A 337 -14.70 -3.44 -17.40
CA VAL A 337 -14.42 -3.84 -16.00
C VAL A 337 -14.05 -2.60 -15.18
N ILE A 338 -14.66 -2.42 -14.01
CA ILE A 338 -14.30 -1.36 -13.07
C ILE A 338 -13.56 -1.96 -11.87
N VAL A 339 -12.35 -1.48 -11.61
CA VAL A 339 -11.54 -1.77 -10.43
C VAL A 339 -11.48 -0.52 -9.57
N CYS A 340 -11.86 -0.62 -8.30
CA CYS A 340 -11.79 0.50 -7.37
C CYS A 340 -10.94 0.17 -6.16
N ASP A 341 -9.95 1.01 -5.88
CA ASP A 341 -9.21 0.99 -4.62
C ASP A 341 -9.98 1.78 -3.55
N GLU A 342 -10.36 1.08 -2.47
CA GLU A 342 -11.12 1.66 -1.37
C GLU A 342 -10.27 1.91 -0.12
N THR A 343 -8.97 1.84 -0.22
CA THR A 343 -8.05 1.88 0.92
C THR A 343 -8.29 3.06 1.87
N VAL A 344 -8.62 4.23 1.36
CA VAL A 344 -8.91 5.43 2.17
C VAL A 344 -10.34 5.39 2.72
N GLY A 345 -11.33 5.02 1.90
CA GLY A 345 -12.73 4.90 2.30
C GLY A 345 -12.99 3.76 3.26
N ASN A 346 -12.31 2.68 3.03
CA ASN A 346 -12.39 1.37 3.71
C ASN A 346 -13.78 0.73 3.77
N PHE A 347 -13.83 -0.58 4.04
CA PHE A 347 -15.05 -1.39 4.06
C PHE A 347 -16.14 -0.90 5.01
N VAL A 348 -15.78 -0.10 6.02
CA VAL A 348 -16.70 0.37 7.05
C VAL A 348 -17.49 1.58 6.57
N ASN A 349 -16.85 2.46 5.82
CA ASN A 349 -17.43 3.75 5.46
C ASN A 349 -18.22 3.72 4.16
N ILE A 350 -17.80 2.91 3.17
CA ILE A 350 -18.37 2.93 1.82
C ILE A 350 -18.84 1.56 1.35
N ASP A 351 -19.87 1.55 0.51
CA ASP A 351 -20.41 0.37 -0.17
C ASP A 351 -20.18 0.47 -1.68
N LEU A 352 -19.11 -0.17 -2.15
CA LEU A 352 -18.73 -0.17 -3.56
C LEU A 352 -19.32 -1.34 -4.37
N LEU A 353 -19.73 -2.42 -3.72
CA LEU A 353 -20.13 -3.66 -4.38
C LEU A 353 -21.18 -3.47 -5.50
N PRO A 354 -22.16 -2.55 -5.38
CA PRO A 354 -23.13 -2.32 -6.45
C PRO A 354 -22.57 -1.71 -7.74
N TYR A 355 -21.35 -1.16 -7.69
CA TYR A 355 -20.83 -0.26 -8.74
C TYR A 355 -19.57 -0.75 -9.44
N VAL A 356 -18.84 -1.70 -8.84
CA VAL A 356 -17.53 -2.13 -9.33
C VAL A 356 -17.48 -3.64 -9.54
N ASP A 357 -16.54 -4.11 -10.34
CA ASP A 357 -16.36 -5.53 -10.63
C ASP A 357 -15.29 -6.14 -9.72
N ILE A 358 -14.29 -5.33 -9.34
CA ILE A 358 -13.22 -5.69 -8.42
C ILE A 358 -13.02 -4.56 -7.39
N ILE A 359 -12.87 -4.94 -6.13
CA ILE A 359 -12.42 -4.04 -5.06
C ILE A 359 -11.00 -4.42 -4.68
N THR A 360 -10.10 -3.44 -4.64
CA THR A 360 -8.74 -3.60 -4.10
C THR A 360 -8.59 -2.79 -2.82
N THR A 361 -7.77 -3.29 -1.88
CA THR A 361 -7.55 -2.62 -0.60
C THR A 361 -6.15 -2.89 -0.08
N SER A 362 -5.45 -1.86 0.40
CA SER A 362 -4.25 -2.03 1.22
C SER A 362 -4.64 -2.31 2.68
N LEU A 363 -4.52 -3.56 3.09
CA LEU A 363 -4.78 -3.99 4.48
C LEU A 363 -3.73 -3.46 5.47
N THR A 364 -2.62 -2.93 4.97
CA THR A 364 -1.57 -2.24 5.74
C THR A 364 -2.10 -1.03 6.51
N LYS A 365 -3.12 -0.36 5.95
CA LYS A 365 -3.63 0.95 6.42
C LYS A 365 -4.61 0.77 7.60
N MET A 366 -5.72 1.47 7.61
CA MET A 366 -6.67 1.46 8.72
C MET A 366 -7.24 0.06 9.04
N PHE A 367 -7.20 -0.87 8.09
CA PHE A 367 -7.57 -2.26 8.34
C PHE A 367 -6.71 -2.88 9.46
N SER A 368 -5.39 -2.83 9.31
CA SER A 368 -4.44 -3.24 10.37
C SER A 368 -4.32 -2.19 11.47
N GLY A 369 -4.09 -0.94 11.11
CA GLY A 369 -3.94 0.20 12.02
C GLY A 369 -2.67 0.20 12.88
N ALA A 370 -2.06 -0.95 13.12
CA ALA A 370 -0.94 -1.11 14.06
C ALA A 370 0.44 -0.73 13.47
N ALA A 371 0.51 -0.45 12.17
CA ALA A 371 1.75 -0.08 11.46
C ALA A 371 2.90 -1.11 11.59
N ASN A 372 2.59 -2.39 11.75
CA ASN A 372 3.55 -3.48 11.98
C ASN A 372 3.43 -4.64 10.99
N VAL A 373 2.63 -4.53 9.95
CA VAL A 373 2.44 -5.55 8.91
C VAL A 373 1.96 -4.90 7.62
N THR A 374 2.34 -5.47 6.49
CA THR A 374 1.74 -5.13 5.19
C THR A 374 0.73 -6.20 4.78
N GLY A 375 -0.24 -5.80 3.97
CA GLY A 375 -1.22 -6.70 3.37
C GLY A 375 -2.00 -6.01 2.27
N GLY A 376 -2.59 -6.80 1.40
CA GLY A 376 -3.50 -6.36 0.36
C GLY A 376 -4.65 -7.34 0.17
N SER A 377 -5.74 -6.89 -0.41
CA SER A 377 -6.84 -7.77 -0.81
C SER A 377 -7.39 -7.40 -2.18
N VAL A 378 -7.85 -8.42 -2.88
CA VAL A 378 -8.67 -8.33 -4.08
C VAL A 378 -9.98 -9.03 -3.77
N ILE A 379 -11.11 -8.39 -4.08
CA ILE A 379 -12.44 -8.97 -3.97
C ILE A 379 -13.04 -8.97 -5.36
N VAL A 380 -13.39 -10.15 -5.85
CA VAL A 380 -14.16 -10.30 -7.09
C VAL A 380 -15.64 -10.21 -6.75
N ASN A 381 -16.32 -9.24 -7.32
CA ASN A 381 -17.73 -8.99 -7.02
C ASN A 381 -18.63 -10.10 -7.58
N PRO A 382 -19.33 -10.89 -6.73
CA PRO A 382 -20.23 -11.96 -7.18
C PRO A 382 -21.46 -11.45 -7.96
N ASN A 383 -21.67 -10.14 -8.02
CA ASN A 383 -22.72 -9.48 -8.80
C ASN A 383 -22.22 -8.93 -10.13
N SER A 384 -20.92 -9.05 -10.44
CA SER A 384 -20.34 -8.61 -11.71
C SER A 384 -20.81 -9.49 -12.86
N PRO A 385 -21.15 -8.90 -14.02
CA PRO A 385 -21.39 -9.70 -15.23
C PRO A 385 -20.13 -10.42 -15.74
N HIS A 386 -18.95 -10.02 -15.25
CA HIS A 386 -17.66 -10.60 -15.58
C HIS A 386 -17.16 -11.60 -14.54
N TYR A 387 -17.97 -11.93 -13.51
CA TYR A 387 -17.53 -12.67 -12.31
C TYR A 387 -16.72 -13.92 -12.63
N GLU A 388 -17.26 -14.87 -13.39
CA GLU A 388 -16.59 -16.15 -13.67
C GLU A 388 -15.20 -15.95 -14.31
N LYS A 389 -15.12 -15.10 -15.33
CA LYS A 389 -13.85 -14.82 -16.00
C LYS A 389 -12.82 -14.14 -15.09
N LEU A 390 -13.25 -13.19 -14.27
CA LEU A 390 -12.38 -12.49 -13.34
C LEU A 390 -11.93 -13.41 -12.21
N TYR A 391 -12.85 -14.22 -11.69
CA TYR A 391 -12.56 -15.20 -10.64
C TYR A 391 -11.52 -16.21 -11.12
N ASP A 392 -11.73 -16.83 -12.27
CA ASP A 392 -10.80 -17.82 -12.84
C ASP A 392 -9.41 -17.20 -13.11
N ALA A 393 -9.39 -15.99 -13.69
CA ALA A 393 -8.15 -15.30 -14.01
C ALA A 393 -7.35 -14.92 -12.74
N ILE A 394 -8.02 -14.43 -11.70
CA ILE A 394 -7.35 -14.09 -10.43
C ILE A 394 -6.94 -15.36 -9.70
N SER A 395 -7.79 -16.40 -9.68
CA SER A 395 -7.48 -17.68 -9.02
C SER A 395 -6.25 -18.36 -9.63
N SER A 396 -6.11 -18.31 -10.97
CA SER A 396 -4.95 -18.90 -11.66
C SER A 396 -3.63 -18.19 -11.34
N ARG A 397 -3.68 -16.90 -10.99
CA ARG A 397 -2.51 -16.11 -10.59
C ARG A 397 -2.28 -16.12 -9.08
N TYR A 398 -3.32 -16.45 -8.31
CA TYR A 398 -3.26 -16.42 -6.86
C TYR A 398 -2.51 -17.62 -6.31
N GLU A 399 -1.35 -17.35 -5.75
CA GLU A 399 -0.62 -18.33 -4.95
C GLU A 399 -0.91 -18.07 -3.47
N THR A 400 -1.67 -18.96 -2.84
CA THR A 400 -2.00 -18.86 -1.41
C THR A 400 -0.77 -18.82 -0.51
N VAL A 401 0.33 -19.31 -1.01
CA VAL A 401 1.63 -19.38 -0.34
C VAL A 401 2.49 -18.12 -0.50
N SER A 402 2.08 -17.13 -1.29
CA SER A 402 2.79 -15.84 -1.42
C SER A 402 2.69 -14.99 -0.15
N CYS A 403 1.74 -15.30 0.73
CA CYS A 403 1.57 -14.62 2.02
C CYS A 403 2.17 -15.43 3.14
N PHE A 404 3.13 -14.85 3.86
CA PHE A 404 3.78 -15.51 4.97
C PHE A 404 2.79 -15.75 6.13
N PRO A 405 2.70 -16.96 6.74
CA PRO A 405 1.66 -17.30 7.72
C PRO A 405 1.61 -16.36 8.92
N GLU A 406 2.75 -15.93 9.42
CA GLU A 406 2.80 -15.02 10.57
C GLU A 406 2.29 -13.62 10.21
N ASP A 407 2.54 -13.11 8.99
CA ASP A 407 1.95 -11.86 8.52
C ASP A 407 0.42 -11.96 8.45
N ILE A 408 -0.11 -13.10 8.02
CA ILE A 408 -1.55 -13.38 8.02
C ILE A 408 -2.11 -13.39 9.44
N SER A 409 -1.44 -14.06 10.37
CA SER A 409 -1.86 -14.10 11.78
C SER A 409 -1.88 -12.71 12.40
N VAL A 410 -0.86 -11.87 12.13
CA VAL A 410 -0.81 -10.48 12.59
C VAL A 410 -1.92 -9.64 11.95
N LEU A 411 -2.18 -9.77 10.66
CA LEU A 411 -3.31 -9.08 10.00
C LEU A 411 -4.65 -9.49 10.62
N ARG A 412 -4.83 -10.77 10.91
CA ARG A 412 -6.05 -11.29 11.54
C ARG A 412 -6.24 -10.73 12.95
N GLU A 413 -5.19 -10.72 13.76
CA GLU A 413 -5.20 -10.14 15.12
C GLU A 413 -5.51 -8.63 15.07
N ASN A 414 -4.84 -7.88 14.20
CA ASN A 414 -5.03 -6.44 14.05
C ASN A 414 -6.44 -6.07 13.56
N SER A 415 -7.12 -6.97 12.83
CA SER A 415 -8.45 -6.70 12.27
C SER A 415 -9.59 -6.78 13.29
N ILE A 416 -9.39 -7.36 14.48
CA ILE A 416 -10.45 -7.72 15.43
C ILE A 416 -11.37 -6.52 15.73
N ASN A 417 -10.83 -5.35 16.03
CA ASN A 417 -11.57 -4.15 16.40
C ASN A 417 -11.60 -3.09 15.29
N MET A 418 -11.50 -3.50 14.02
CA MET A 418 -11.38 -2.57 12.90
C MET A 418 -12.56 -1.58 12.84
N VAL A 419 -13.78 -2.06 12.98
CA VAL A 419 -15.00 -1.23 12.85
C VAL A 419 -14.99 -0.11 13.88
N ASP A 420 -14.78 -0.43 15.16
CA ASP A 420 -14.76 0.55 16.26
C ASP A 420 -13.61 1.55 16.09
N ARG A 421 -12.44 1.08 15.61
CA ARG A 421 -11.29 1.94 15.34
C ARG A 421 -11.57 2.93 14.22
N VAL A 422 -12.16 2.48 13.12
CA VAL A 422 -12.56 3.35 12.01
C VAL A 422 -13.52 4.43 12.48
N GLN A 423 -14.61 4.05 13.15
CA GLN A 423 -15.60 5.01 13.63
C GLN A 423 -15.01 6.06 14.58
N LYS A 424 -14.13 5.63 15.49
CA LYS A 424 -13.44 6.55 16.41
C LYS A 424 -12.50 7.49 15.68
N ALA A 425 -11.69 6.98 14.77
CA ALA A 425 -10.73 7.78 14.00
C ALA A 425 -11.43 8.80 13.09
N ASP A 426 -12.53 8.42 12.45
CA ASP A 426 -13.35 9.31 11.63
C ASP A 426 -13.97 10.45 12.46
N ALA A 427 -14.53 10.12 13.63
CA ALA A 427 -15.05 11.14 14.54
C ALA A 427 -13.95 12.09 15.05
N ASN A 428 -12.76 11.57 15.32
CA ASN A 428 -11.60 12.37 15.69
C ASN A 428 -11.17 13.28 14.54
N ALA A 429 -11.14 12.77 13.30
CA ALA A 429 -10.73 13.53 12.12
C ALA A 429 -11.59 14.77 11.90
N LEU A 430 -12.91 14.66 12.03
CA LEU A 430 -13.82 15.81 11.91
C LEU A 430 -13.51 16.90 12.94
N ARG A 431 -13.17 16.52 14.17
CA ARG A 431 -12.81 17.46 15.23
C ARG A 431 -11.44 18.11 14.98
N VAL A 432 -10.45 17.32 14.60
CA VAL A 432 -9.08 17.81 14.31
C VAL A 432 -9.08 18.71 13.09
N MET A 433 -9.77 18.33 12.02
CA MET A 433 -9.91 19.13 10.82
C MET A 433 -10.51 20.52 11.10
N SER A 434 -11.44 20.63 12.05
CA SER A 434 -12.07 21.91 12.41
C SER A 434 -11.07 22.98 12.88
N VAL A 435 -9.88 22.57 13.33
CA VAL A 435 -8.81 23.51 13.74
C VAL A 435 -8.24 24.30 12.56
N PHE A 436 -8.26 23.71 11.36
CA PHE A 436 -7.73 24.32 10.15
C PHE A 436 -8.76 25.13 9.36
N ILE A 437 -10.04 24.85 9.59
CA ILE A 437 -11.12 25.52 8.87
C ILE A 437 -11.16 26.99 9.28
N ASN A 438 -11.11 27.89 8.28
CA ASN A 438 -11.07 29.35 8.45
C ASN A 438 -9.80 29.91 9.12
N HIS A 439 -8.73 29.10 9.27
CA HIS A 439 -7.46 29.64 9.72
C HIS A 439 -6.82 30.51 8.62
N PRO A 440 -6.33 31.75 8.94
CA PRO A 440 -5.83 32.68 7.92
C PRO A 440 -4.72 32.10 7.01
N ALA A 441 -3.79 31.35 7.57
CA ALA A 441 -2.69 30.73 6.83
C ALA A 441 -3.13 29.55 5.95
N VAL A 442 -4.36 29.03 6.11
CA VAL A 442 -4.86 27.86 5.37
C VAL A 442 -5.66 28.30 4.16
N ALA A 443 -5.29 27.80 2.99
CA ALA A 443 -6.00 28.05 1.74
C ALA A 443 -7.16 27.03 1.53
N ARG A 444 -6.93 25.75 1.87
CA ARG A 444 -7.92 24.70 1.64
C ARG A 444 -7.66 23.49 2.56
N VAL A 445 -8.74 22.86 2.98
CA VAL A 445 -8.73 21.54 3.62
C VAL A 445 -9.51 20.58 2.73
N ASN A 446 -8.85 19.52 2.24
CA ASN A 446 -9.49 18.49 1.45
C ASN A 446 -9.96 17.36 2.37
N HIS A 447 -11.22 17.00 2.26
CA HIS A 447 -11.85 15.88 2.97
C HIS A 447 -13.19 15.57 2.31
N PRO A 448 -13.66 14.30 2.24
CA PRO A 448 -14.91 13.98 1.54
C PRO A 448 -16.13 14.74 2.07
N SER A 449 -16.18 15.05 3.37
CA SER A 449 -17.29 15.82 3.98
C SER A 449 -17.31 17.33 3.62
N ARG A 450 -16.32 17.82 2.88
CA ARG A 450 -16.15 19.24 2.60
C ARG A 450 -15.89 19.57 1.13
N ASP A 451 -15.85 18.56 0.30
CA ASP A 451 -15.61 18.73 -1.13
C ASP A 451 -16.93 19.10 -1.82
N GLU A 452 -17.09 20.36 -2.22
CA GLU A 452 -18.33 20.86 -2.83
C GLU A 452 -18.61 20.17 -4.18
N GLU A 453 -17.58 19.79 -4.91
CA GLU A 453 -17.70 19.18 -6.24
C GLU A 453 -18.01 17.66 -6.15
N PHE A 454 -17.41 16.95 -5.18
CA PHE A 454 -17.47 15.50 -5.11
C PHE A 454 -18.26 14.95 -3.90
N PHE A 455 -18.80 15.83 -3.04
CA PHE A 455 -19.55 15.44 -1.85
C PHE A 455 -20.70 14.48 -2.16
N GLU A 456 -21.54 14.84 -3.12
CA GLU A 456 -22.69 14.02 -3.53
C GLU A 456 -22.25 12.63 -4.04
N ASN A 457 -21.10 12.56 -4.72
CA ASN A 457 -20.55 11.29 -5.19
C ASN A 457 -20.14 10.42 -4.01
N TYR A 458 -19.54 10.97 -2.97
CA TYR A 458 -19.20 10.23 -1.76
C TYR A 458 -20.46 9.75 -1.02
N GLU A 459 -21.43 10.64 -0.79
CA GLU A 459 -22.69 10.33 -0.07
C GLU A 459 -23.46 9.18 -0.71
N ARG A 460 -23.48 9.06 -2.03
CA ARG A 460 -24.15 7.95 -2.74
C ARG A 460 -23.58 6.57 -2.40
N HIS A 461 -22.33 6.53 -1.97
CA HIS A 461 -21.59 5.31 -1.67
C HIS A 461 -21.36 5.11 -0.18
N ARG A 462 -21.56 6.15 0.63
CA ARG A 462 -21.42 6.06 2.08
C ARG A 462 -22.44 5.09 2.67
N ARG A 463 -21.97 4.19 3.55
CA ARG A 463 -22.85 3.31 4.31
C ARG A 463 -23.70 4.11 5.29
N PRO A 464 -24.90 3.63 5.71
CA PRO A 464 -25.74 4.34 6.66
C PRO A 464 -25.04 4.75 7.96
N ASN A 465 -24.13 3.89 8.46
CA ASN A 465 -23.34 4.14 9.65
C ASN A 465 -21.86 4.48 9.31
N GLY A 466 -21.53 4.72 8.05
CA GLY A 466 -20.20 5.07 7.60
C GLY A 466 -19.85 6.53 7.87
N GLY A 467 -18.59 6.80 8.14
CA GLY A 467 -18.02 8.15 8.24
C GLY A 467 -17.49 8.65 6.92
N TYR A 468 -16.59 9.65 7.01
CA TYR A 468 -15.94 10.28 5.85
C TYR A 468 -14.45 9.95 5.76
N GLY A 469 -13.96 9.07 6.63
CA GLY A 469 -12.57 8.68 6.72
C GLY A 469 -11.75 9.52 7.71
N ASN A 470 -10.61 8.93 8.09
CA ASN A 470 -9.72 9.53 9.09
C ASN A 470 -8.54 10.30 8.47
N VAL A 471 -8.55 10.49 7.15
CA VAL A 471 -7.50 11.18 6.40
C VAL A 471 -8.05 12.48 5.83
N PHE A 472 -7.31 13.56 6.03
CA PHE A 472 -7.54 14.83 5.33
C PHE A 472 -6.20 15.43 4.89
N SER A 473 -6.24 16.40 3.99
CA SER A 473 -5.05 17.15 3.63
C SER A 473 -5.26 18.65 3.76
N VAL A 474 -4.19 19.33 4.15
CA VAL A 474 -4.16 20.78 4.36
C VAL A 474 -3.26 21.42 3.31
N VAL A 475 -3.76 22.45 2.65
CA VAL A 475 -3.00 23.30 1.75
C VAL A 475 -2.89 24.67 2.42
N PHE A 476 -1.69 25.07 2.77
CA PHE A 476 -1.39 26.40 3.27
C PHE A 476 -1.37 27.43 2.13
N ARG A 477 -1.50 28.73 2.43
CA ARG A 477 -1.46 29.77 1.41
C ARG A 477 -0.09 29.92 0.77
N ASN A 478 0.95 29.67 1.55
CA ASN A 478 2.33 29.67 1.06
C ASN A 478 3.13 28.48 1.59
N ARG A 479 4.24 28.21 0.93
CA ARG A 479 5.12 27.09 1.25
C ARG A 479 5.78 27.26 2.62
N GLY A 480 6.25 28.47 2.94
CA GLY A 480 6.95 28.74 4.21
C GLY A 480 6.07 28.44 5.41
N SER A 481 4.78 28.80 5.38
CA SER A 481 3.82 28.46 6.43
C SER A 481 3.60 26.95 6.57
N ALA A 482 3.59 26.21 5.47
CA ALA A 482 3.48 24.74 5.51
C ALA A 482 4.73 24.09 6.12
N GLU A 483 5.92 24.54 5.74
CA GLU A 483 7.20 24.08 6.30
C GLU A 483 7.26 24.37 7.79
N HIS A 484 6.97 25.61 8.18
CA HIS A 484 7.01 26.03 9.58
C HIS A 484 5.99 25.26 10.44
N PHE A 485 4.76 25.07 9.93
CA PHE A 485 3.76 24.22 10.59
C PHE A 485 4.28 22.79 10.81
N TYR A 486 4.80 22.15 9.76
CA TYR A 486 5.26 20.78 9.84
C TYR A 486 6.42 20.61 10.82
N ASP A 487 7.39 21.54 10.79
CA ASP A 487 8.57 21.45 11.64
C ASP A 487 8.22 21.60 13.13
N ASN A 488 7.27 22.48 13.46
CA ASN A 488 6.81 22.72 14.84
C ASN A 488 5.69 21.77 15.30
N LEU A 489 5.19 20.90 14.43
CA LEU A 489 4.13 19.97 14.79
C LEU A 489 4.66 18.82 15.65
N ASP A 490 4.21 18.72 16.90
CA ASP A 490 4.64 17.70 17.86
C ASP A 490 3.72 16.47 17.89
N ILE A 491 3.68 15.72 16.77
CA ILE A 491 3.01 14.44 16.61
C ILE A 491 3.91 13.47 15.85
N CYS A 492 3.49 12.21 15.64
CA CYS A 492 4.22 11.32 14.73
C CYS A 492 4.22 11.89 13.30
N LYS A 493 5.39 11.90 12.67
CA LYS A 493 5.62 12.45 11.32
C LYS A 493 6.36 11.45 10.45
N GLY A 494 5.78 11.03 9.33
CA GLY A 494 6.41 10.02 8.48
C GLY A 494 5.50 9.44 7.40
N SER A 495 6.01 8.40 6.74
CA SER A 495 5.32 7.71 5.64
C SER A 495 4.11 6.91 6.14
N SER A 496 3.26 6.45 5.20
CA SER A 496 2.03 5.71 5.45
C SER A 496 0.86 6.60 5.91
N PHE A 497 -0.26 5.99 6.28
CA PHE A 497 -1.49 6.57 6.84
C PHE A 497 -2.41 5.45 7.34
N GLY A 498 -3.54 5.80 7.95
CA GLY A 498 -4.49 4.81 8.46
C GLY A 498 -3.91 4.03 9.64
N THR A 499 -3.14 4.71 10.48
CA THR A 499 -2.55 4.16 11.69
C THR A 499 -3.44 4.43 12.91
N ASN A 500 -3.28 3.62 13.96
CA ASN A 500 -3.97 3.85 15.23
C ASN A 500 -3.48 5.11 15.97
N PHE A 501 -2.40 5.70 15.50
CA PHE A 501 -1.83 6.97 15.98
C PHE A 501 -1.87 8.02 14.88
N THR A 502 -1.94 9.30 15.28
CA THR A 502 -2.00 10.43 14.37
C THR A 502 -0.66 10.64 13.68
N LEU A 503 -0.68 10.77 12.34
CA LEU A 503 0.51 10.82 11.49
C LEU A 503 0.37 11.93 10.44
N ALA A 504 1.41 12.76 10.28
CA ALA A 504 1.47 13.80 9.26
C ALA A 504 2.65 13.61 8.30
N ILE A 505 2.50 14.08 7.04
CA ILE A 505 3.57 14.08 6.03
C ILE A 505 3.32 15.13 4.94
N PRO A 506 4.33 15.91 4.50
CA PRO A 506 4.30 16.65 3.24
C PRO A 506 4.40 15.65 2.07
N PHE A 507 3.23 15.22 1.61
CA PHE A 507 3.09 14.05 0.72
C PHE A 507 3.86 14.19 -0.59
N VAL A 508 3.77 15.37 -1.24
CA VAL A 508 4.41 15.59 -2.55
C VAL A 508 5.92 15.61 -2.41
N GLN A 509 6.45 16.15 -1.30
CA GLN A 509 7.89 16.16 -1.02
C GLN A 509 8.43 14.75 -0.83
N LEU A 510 7.66 13.84 -0.22
CA LEU A 510 8.08 12.45 -0.05
C LEU A 510 7.90 11.63 -1.34
N ALA A 511 6.71 11.69 -1.95
CA ALA A 511 6.31 10.73 -2.97
C ALA A 511 6.58 11.18 -4.41
N ALA A 512 6.76 12.48 -4.64
CA ALA A 512 6.83 13.05 -5.98
C ALA A 512 7.85 14.19 -6.13
N TYR A 513 8.88 14.23 -5.31
CA TYR A 513 9.86 15.33 -5.28
C TYR A 513 10.40 15.71 -6.66
N ASN A 514 10.80 14.72 -7.45
CA ASN A 514 11.40 14.93 -8.79
C ASN A 514 10.36 15.28 -9.89
N VAL A 515 9.07 15.22 -9.59
CA VAL A 515 7.96 15.46 -10.55
C VAL A 515 6.86 16.35 -9.97
N GLN A 516 7.16 17.06 -8.88
CA GLN A 516 6.19 17.84 -8.10
C GLN A 516 5.41 18.88 -8.92
N GLU A 517 6.03 19.51 -9.94
CA GLU A 517 5.38 20.45 -10.83
C GLU A 517 4.26 19.81 -11.66
N SER A 518 4.39 18.53 -11.97
CA SER A 518 3.36 17.77 -12.68
C SER A 518 2.09 17.56 -11.84
N PHE A 519 2.20 17.61 -10.51
CA PHE A 519 1.10 17.48 -9.57
C PHE A 519 0.31 18.80 -9.42
N GLU A 520 1.00 19.93 -9.46
CA GLU A 520 0.39 21.27 -9.32
C GLU A 520 -0.66 21.53 -10.40
N LYS A 521 -0.43 21.06 -11.63
CA LYS A 521 -1.39 21.15 -12.76
C LYS A 521 -2.77 20.55 -12.45
N TYR A 522 -2.83 19.63 -11.50
CA TYR A 522 -4.05 18.94 -11.11
C TYR A 522 -4.57 19.37 -9.73
N GLY A 523 -4.08 20.49 -9.22
CA GLY A 523 -4.50 21.06 -7.95
C GLY A 523 -3.92 20.37 -6.72
N VAL A 524 -2.76 19.72 -6.86
CA VAL A 524 -1.99 19.13 -5.76
C VAL A 524 -0.69 19.90 -5.60
N PRO A 525 -0.67 20.97 -4.78
CA PRO A 525 0.52 21.80 -4.60
C PRO A 525 1.62 21.04 -3.85
N LYS A 526 2.86 21.38 -4.16
CA LYS A 526 4.06 20.75 -3.57
C LYS A 526 4.15 20.82 -2.05
N HIS A 527 3.44 21.78 -1.44
CA HIS A 527 3.43 22.00 0.00
C HIS A 527 2.16 21.46 0.71
N ILE A 528 1.41 20.57 0.06
CA ILE A 528 0.27 19.90 0.67
C ILE A 528 0.73 18.94 1.79
N ILE A 529 0.11 19.05 2.96
CA ILE A 529 0.36 18.18 4.11
C ILE A 529 -0.83 17.22 4.28
N ARG A 530 -0.56 15.92 4.25
CA ARG A 530 -1.56 14.90 4.60
C ARG A 530 -1.50 14.62 6.09
N ILE A 531 -2.67 14.55 6.72
CA ILE A 531 -2.85 14.20 8.13
C ILE A 531 -3.78 12.99 8.20
N SER A 532 -3.31 11.92 8.84
CA SER A 532 -4.08 10.72 9.15
C SER A 532 -4.32 10.69 10.64
N VAL A 533 -5.56 10.85 11.07
CA VAL A 533 -5.92 10.96 12.48
C VAL A 533 -6.09 9.59 13.11
N GLY A 534 -5.49 9.40 14.27
CA GLY A 534 -5.53 8.16 15.04
C GLY A 534 -6.64 8.13 16.11
N LEU A 535 -6.38 7.34 17.13
CA LEU A 535 -7.35 6.99 18.16
C LEU A 535 -7.10 7.71 19.49
N GLU A 536 -6.13 8.61 19.54
CA GLU A 536 -5.80 9.42 20.71
C GLU A 536 -6.96 10.33 21.13
N ASP A 537 -6.87 10.99 22.26
CA ASP A 537 -7.86 12.00 22.65
C ASP A 537 -7.86 13.16 21.64
N PRO A 538 -8.97 13.42 20.94
CA PRO A 538 -9.01 14.48 19.93
C PRO A 538 -8.73 15.89 20.50
N ARG A 539 -8.92 16.11 21.81
CA ARG A 539 -8.58 17.37 22.47
C ARG A 539 -7.06 17.56 22.50
N GLU A 540 -6.31 16.50 22.76
CA GLU A 540 -4.85 16.51 22.76
C GLU A 540 -4.33 16.75 21.33
N ILE A 541 -4.85 16.01 20.33
CA ILE A 541 -4.47 16.24 18.94
C ILE A 541 -4.77 17.69 18.52
N CYS A 542 -5.96 18.20 18.81
CA CYS A 542 -6.32 19.59 18.50
C CYS A 542 -5.42 20.62 19.20
N ALA A 543 -4.98 20.35 20.43
CA ALA A 543 -4.06 21.22 21.16
C ALA A 543 -2.71 21.34 20.43
N LYS A 544 -2.14 20.17 20.01
CA LYS A 544 -0.89 20.12 19.23
C LYS A 544 -1.00 20.83 17.88
N MET A 545 -2.12 20.66 17.18
CA MET A 545 -2.36 21.36 15.91
C MET A 545 -2.44 22.88 16.09
N ARG A 546 -3.14 23.34 17.13
CA ARG A 546 -3.24 24.79 17.42
C ARG A 546 -1.91 25.38 17.86
N GLU A 547 -1.08 24.63 18.58
CA GLU A 547 0.25 25.05 18.97
C GLU A 547 1.13 25.29 17.73
N ALA A 548 1.18 24.33 16.82
CA ALA A 548 1.91 24.47 15.56
C ALA A 548 1.37 25.61 14.67
N LEU A 549 0.04 25.86 14.66
CA LEU A 549 -0.54 26.98 13.93
C LEU A 549 -0.19 28.34 14.55
N ARG A 550 -0.08 28.45 15.88
CA ARG A 550 0.39 29.69 16.54
C ARG A 550 1.84 30.02 16.16
N GLU A 551 2.68 29.03 15.99
CA GLU A 551 4.04 29.24 15.48
C GLU A 551 4.02 29.79 14.04
N VAL A 552 3.09 29.34 13.18
CA VAL A 552 2.89 29.88 11.84
C VAL A 552 2.44 31.34 11.90
N ASP A 553 1.49 31.69 12.76
CA ASP A 553 1.03 33.09 12.93
C ASP A 553 2.18 34.00 13.35
N SER A 554 3.02 33.54 14.27
CA SER A 554 4.20 34.25 14.72
C SER A 554 5.24 34.42 13.61
N PHE A 555 5.41 33.42 12.74
CA PHE A 555 6.29 33.45 11.57
C PHE A 555 5.82 34.46 10.51
N GLU A 556 4.50 34.51 10.21
CA GLU A 556 3.95 35.40 9.19
C GLU A 556 3.96 36.88 9.60
N VAL A 557 3.95 37.15 10.90
CA VAL A 557 4.02 38.53 11.44
C VAL A 557 5.46 39.01 11.67
N GLY A 558 6.45 38.12 11.62
CA GLY A 558 7.85 38.44 11.88
C GLY A 558 8.52 39.23 10.74
N PRO A 559 9.63 39.96 11.02
CA PRO A 559 10.35 40.80 10.05
C PRO A 559 11.05 40.04 8.91
N GLY A 560 10.80 38.77 8.74
CA GLY A 560 11.31 37.91 7.67
C GLY A 560 10.29 37.55 6.60
N SER A 561 9.10 38.11 6.60
CA SER A 561 8.01 37.76 5.66
C SER A 561 8.02 38.52 4.34
N GLU A 562 9.14 39.10 3.93
CA GLU A 562 9.29 39.59 2.55
C GLU A 562 9.65 38.45 1.60
N PHE A 563 8.79 38.22 0.63
CA PHE A 563 8.69 37.18 -0.40
C PHE A 563 9.83 37.12 -1.39
#